data_2cdb265010a686fc47140eb5f9eebba5
#
_entry.id   2cdb265010a686fc47140eb5f9eebba5
#
_cell.length_a   1.000
_cell.length_b   1.000
_cell.length_c   1.000
_cell.angle_alpha   90.00
_cell.angle_beta   90.00
_cell.angle_gamma   90.00
#
_symmetry.space_group_name_H-M   'P 1'
#
loop_
_entity.id
_entity.type
_entity.pdbx_description
1 polymer ?
#
loop_
_entity_poly.entity_id
_entity_poly.type
_entity_poly.pdbx_seq_one_letter_code
_entity_poly.pdbx_strand_id
1 'polypeptide(L)'
;MWSNCLFVALGGGLAGFGLRRWQWLSAYDAQTQLYLHGAPATFALLALTALLVLAFLVLCRGKRRPEGFLDAFFCPSPGFMGLMAASGFCFLGAGLLGLLEWMDQFQLFRISRDAYLSAYPAALLLVGRAAYRGQLDRLTSLLSVLPGYTGLCWLFATHLLHGTDPVAMRYGFSLAATILMMLCHYFAAGFFFGRSHPQLLTFCASLGISLGIISLADGPSWFQLALTAAFLLSLLGYGYALLSNNSFPAGERMPSGAEREESSIPDEE
;
A
#
# COMPACT_ATOMS: atom_id res chain seq x y z
N MET A 1 -5.15 -5.57 18.72
CA MET A 1 -4.76 -4.16 18.57
C MET A 1 -4.50 -3.80 17.09
N TRP A 2 -3.72 -4.61 16.36
CA TRP A 2 -3.44 -4.42 14.93
C TRP A 2 -4.67 -4.66 14.03
N SER A 3 -5.55 -5.60 14.38
CA SER A 3 -6.82 -5.83 13.68
C SER A 3 -7.68 -4.56 13.63
N ASN A 4 -7.67 -3.79 14.70
CA ASN A 4 -8.42 -2.54 14.78
C ASN A 4 -7.89 -1.49 13.77
N CYS A 5 -6.57 -1.46 13.50
CA CYS A 5 -6.00 -0.54 12.50
C CYS A 5 -6.60 -0.77 11.11
N LEU A 6 -6.74 -2.04 10.69
CA LEU A 6 -7.26 -2.37 9.37
C LEU A 6 -8.75 -2.03 9.24
N PHE A 7 -9.56 -2.35 10.28
CA PHE A 7 -10.97 -1.99 10.29
C PHE A 7 -11.17 -0.47 10.30
N VAL A 8 -10.38 0.26 11.11
CA VAL A 8 -10.42 1.73 11.14
C VAL A 8 -9.96 2.30 9.79
N ALA A 9 -8.96 1.69 9.15
CA ALA A 9 -8.48 2.14 7.85
C ALA A 9 -9.55 1.99 6.75
N LEU A 10 -10.18 0.84 6.67
CA LEU A 10 -11.24 0.58 5.69
C LEU A 10 -12.50 1.42 5.98
N GLY A 11 -12.98 1.41 7.23
CA GLY A 11 -14.15 2.18 7.63
C GLY A 11 -13.95 3.68 7.49
N GLY A 12 -12.80 4.19 7.94
CA GLY A 12 -12.42 5.59 7.79
C GLY A 12 -12.22 6.01 6.33
N GLY A 13 -11.64 5.13 5.51
CA GLY A 13 -11.50 5.34 4.07
C GLY A 13 -12.85 5.44 3.37
N LEU A 14 -13.80 4.53 3.67
CA LEU A 14 -15.16 4.55 3.09
C LEU A 14 -15.96 5.78 3.54
N ALA A 15 -15.90 6.13 4.82
CA ALA A 15 -16.53 7.35 5.32
C ALA A 15 -15.94 8.59 4.65
N GLY A 16 -14.60 8.63 4.52
CA GLY A 16 -13.90 9.71 3.84
C GLY A 16 -14.21 9.80 2.34
N PHE A 17 -14.38 8.66 1.65
CA PHE A 17 -14.87 8.62 0.26
C PHE A 17 -16.23 9.29 0.14
N GLY A 18 -17.18 8.96 1.03
CA GLY A 18 -18.51 9.60 1.07
C GLY A 18 -18.43 11.10 1.31
N LEU A 19 -17.61 11.55 2.28
CA LEU A 19 -17.39 12.96 2.55
C LEU A 19 -16.70 13.69 1.38
N ARG A 20 -15.77 13.03 0.68
CA ARG A 20 -15.11 13.60 -0.50
C ARG A 20 -16.10 13.75 -1.66
N ARG A 21 -16.99 12.79 -1.88
CA ARG A 21 -18.07 12.91 -2.87
C ARG A 21 -19.05 14.03 -2.49
N TRP A 22 -19.39 14.15 -1.21
CA TRP A 22 -20.21 15.28 -0.75
C TRP A 22 -19.50 16.62 -0.98
N GLN A 23 -18.20 16.73 -0.74
CA GLN A 23 -17.41 17.92 -1.01
C GLN A 23 -17.45 18.29 -2.51
N TRP A 24 -17.31 17.32 -3.40
CA TRP A 24 -17.40 17.55 -4.84
C TRP A 24 -18.79 18.09 -5.26
N LEU A 25 -19.84 17.59 -4.65
CA LEU A 25 -21.22 17.97 -4.99
C LEU A 25 -21.65 19.32 -4.39
N SER A 26 -21.12 19.69 -3.22
CA SER A 26 -21.59 20.86 -2.46
C SER A 26 -20.61 22.02 -2.35
N ALA A 27 -19.34 21.75 -2.57
CA ALA A 27 -18.29 22.75 -2.34
C ALA A 27 -17.42 23.04 -3.58
N TYR A 28 -17.64 22.33 -4.69
CA TYR A 28 -16.91 22.55 -5.93
C TYR A 28 -17.75 23.31 -6.94
N ASP A 29 -17.25 24.45 -7.40
CA ASP A 29 -17.87 25.25 -8.46
C ASP A 29 -17.29 24.85 -9.82
N ALA A 30 -18.12 24.27 -10.68
CA ALA A 30 -17.72 23.80 -11.99
C ALA A 30 -17.37 24.96 -12.96
N GLN A 31 -17.86 26.17 -12.76
CA GLN A 31 -17.58 27.32 -13.61
C GLN A 31 -16.20 27.93 -13.31
N THR A 32 -15.90 28.12 -12.04
CA THR A 32 -14.61 28.68 -11.61
C THR A 32 -13.54 27.63 -11.40
N GLN A 33 -13.92 26.34 -11.34
CA GLN A 33 -13.07 25.20 -10.99
C GLN A 33 -12.42 25.33 -9.60
N LEU A 34 -12.99 26.13 -8.71
CA LEU A 34 -12.50 26.37 -7.35
C LEU A 34 -13.41 25.73 -6.30
N TYR A 35 -12.84 25.48 -5.13
CA TYR A 35 -13.63 25.07 -3.95
C TYR A 35 -14.14 26.31 -3.20
N LEU A 36 -15.40 26.26 -2.81
CA LEU A 36 -16.04 27.30 -2.00
C LEU A 36 -15.36 27.38 -0.64
N HIS A 37 -14.91 28.59 -0.30
CA HIS A 37 -14.30 28.85 0.99
C HIS A 37 -15.30 28.65 2.13
N GLY A 38 -14.88 27.95 3.21
CA GLY A 38 -15.74 27.73 4.37
C GLY A 38 -16.78 26.63 4.22
N ALA A 39 -16.76 25.83 3.15
CA ALA A 39 -17.74 24.76 2.94
C ALA A 39 -17.69 23.70 4.06
N PRO A 40 -18.85 23.33 4.68
CA PRO A 40 -18.90 22.36 5.78
C PRO A 40 -18.30 21.00 5.43
N ALA A 41 -18.50 20.55 4.20
CA ALA A 41 -17.97 19.28 3.70
C ALA A 41 -16.43 19.25 3.75
N THR A 42 -15.77 20.36 3.46
CA THR A 42 -14.29 20.48 3.52
C THR A 42 -13.82 20.37 4.97
N PHE A 43 -14.45 21.03 5.92
CA PHE A 43 -14.10 20.92 7.34
C PHE A 43 -14.35 19.52 7.89
N ALA A 44 -15.48 18.88 7.52
CA ALA A 44 -15.78 17.53 7.92
C ALA A 44 -14.73 16.53 7.42
N LEU A 45 -14.30 16.65 6.16
CA LEU A 45 -13.26 15.80 5.56
C LEU A 45 -11.90 16.01 6.22
N LEU A 46 -11.50 17.26 6.47
CA LEU A 46 -10.26 17.58 7.18
C LEU A 46 -10.28 17.06 8.62
N ALA A 47 -11.40 17.23 9.33
CA ALA A 47 -11.56 16.71 10.68
C ALA A 47 -11.45 15.19 10.71
N LEU A 48 -12.11 14.47 9.79
CA LEU A 48 -11.99 13.01 9.68
C LEU A 48 -10.54 12.61 9.40
N THR A 49 -9.86 13.29 8.48
CA THR A 49 -8.46 12.99 8.15
C THR A 49 -7.54 13.19 9.36
N ALA A 50 -7.71 14.29 10.10
CA ALA A 50 -6.96 14.55 11.33
C ALA A 50 -7.24 13.47 12.40
N LEU A 51 -8.49 13.06 12.58
CA LEU A 51 -8.87 12.00 13.50
C LEU A 51 -8.23 10.65 13.09
N LEU A 52 -8.18 10.31 11.81
CA LEU A 52 -7.53 9.10 11.31
C LEU A 52 -6.01 9.12 11.60
N VAL A 53 -5.35 10.24 11.36
CA VAL A 53 -3.92 10.40 11.69
C VAL A 53 -3.69 10.18 13.18
N LEU A 54 -4.45 10.86 14.04
CA LEU A 54 -4.34 10.71 15.49
C LEU A 54 -4.65 9.28 15.96
N ALA A 55 -5.70 8.67 15.42
CA ALA A 55 -6.05 7.28 15.74
C ALA A 55 -4.93 6.32 15.37
N PHE A 56 -4.32 6.45 14.18
CA PHE A 56 -3.23 5.58 13.77
C PHE A 56 -1.93 5.86 14.54
N LEU A 57 -1.64 7.10 14.93
CA LEU A 57 -0.52 7.40 15.82
C LEU A 57 -0.65 6.70 17.18
N VAL A 58 -1.87 6.55 17.69
CA VAL A 58 -2.13 5.84 18.94
C VAL A 58 -2.16 4.32 18.74
N LEU A 59 -2.90 3.83 17.72
CA LEU A 59 -3.09 2.42 17.48
C LEU A 59 -1.82 1.70 17.01
N CYS A 60 -0.94 2.39 16.28
CA CYS A 60 0.32 1.83 15.77
C CYS A 60 1.45 1.78 16.80
N ARG A 61 1.24 2.26 18.03
CA ARG A 61 2.20 2.16 19.12
C ARG A 61 2.29 0.71 19.62
N GLY A 62 2.91 -0.16 18.84
CA GLY A 62 3.13 -1.56 19.19
C GLY A 62 4.38 -1.76 20.04
N LYS A 63 4.37 -2.82 20.85
CA LYS A 63 5.51 -3.17 21.71
C LYS A 63 6.50 -4.13 21.06
N ARG A 64 6.06 -4.91 20.08
CA ARG A 64 6.88 -5.92 19.42
C ARG A 64 7.62 -5.33 18.21
N ARG A 65 8.92 -5.64 18.13
CA ARG A 65 9.77 -5.33 16.97
C ARG A 65 10.22 -6.66 16.37
N PRO A 66 9.61 -7.12 15.27
CA PRO A 66 10.11 -8.29 14.56
C PRO A 66 11.52 -7.99 14.03
N GLU A 67 12.42 -8.98 14.12
CA GLU A 67 13.83 -8.80 13.78
C GLU A 67 14.08 -8.87 12.27
N GLY A 68 13.22 -9.54 11.51
CA GLY A 68 13.39 -9.71 10.07
C GLY A 68 12.10 -9.90 9.32
N PHE A 69 12.23 -10.08 8.00
CA PHE A 69 11.09 -10.22 7.10
C PHE A 69 10.21 -11.42 7.45
N LEU A 70 10.79 -12.59 7.66
CA LEU A 70 10.02 -13.80 7.97
C LEU A 70 9.33 -13.71 9.34
N ASP A 71 9.98 -13.10 10.33
CA ASP A 71 9.34 -12.89 11.63
C ASP A 71 8.14 -11.96 11.56
N ALA A 72 8.16 -11.00 10.62
CA ALA A 72 7.08 -10.04 10.40
C ALA A 72 5.97 -10.56 9.47
N PHE A 73 6.34 -11.26 8.40
CA PHE A 73 5.47 -11.49 7.25
C PHE A 73 5.26 -12.97 6.90
N PHE A 74 5.86 -13.91 7.62
CA PHE A 74 5.58 -15.33 7.37
C PHE A 74 4.09 -15.61 7.55
N CYS A 75 3.43 -15.95 6.46
CA CYS A 75 1.98 -16.15 6.44
C CYS A 75 1.62 -17.22 5.40
N PRO A 76 1.53 -18.52 5.81
CA PRO A 76 1.17 -19.61 4.94
C PRO A 76 -0.33 -19.67 4.65
N SER A 77 -0.93 -18.51 4.37
CA SER A 77 -2.36 -18.35 4.09
C SER A 77 -2.60 -18.15 2.59
N PRO A 78 -3.50 -18.93 1.95
CA PRO A 78 -3.87 -18.72 0.57
C PRO A 78 -4.51 -17.33 0.34
N GLY A 79 -5.19 -16.77 1.34
CA GLY A 79 -5.76 -15.42 1.26
C GLY A 79 -4.68 -14.35 1.12
N PHE A 80 -3.59 -14.44 1.88
CA PHE A 80 -2.44 -13.55 1.72
C PHE A 80 -1.83 -13.65 0.33
N MET A 81 -1.57 -14.87 -0.14
CA MET A 81 -1.00 -15.08 -1.47
C MET A 81 -1.93 -14.57 -2.57
N GLY A 82 -3.25 -14.74 -2.39
CA GLY A 82 -4.27 -14.20 -3.28
C GLY A 82 -4.24 -12.67 -3.36
N LEU A 83 -4.10 -11.98 -2.23
CA LEU A 83 -3.97 -10.51 -2.21
C LEU A 83 -2.72 -10.03 -2.96
N MET A 84 -1.58 -10.68 -2.73
CA MET A 84 -0.32 -10.34 -3.40
C MET A 84 -0.39 -10.61 -4.91
N ALA A 85 -0.99 -11.73 -5.31
CA ALA A 85 -1.21 -12.07 -6.71
C ALA A 85 -2.17 -11.07 -7.39
N ALA A 86 -3.30 -10.76 -6.76
CA ALA A 86 -4.25 -9.77 -7.27
C ALA A 86 -3.61 -8.39 -7.43
N SER A 87 -2.79 -7.96 -6.46
CA SER A 87 -2.00 -6.73 -6.57
C SER A 87 -1.07 -6.77 -7.79
N GLY A 88 -0.35 -7.87 -7.99
CA GLY A 88 0.52 -8.06 -9.16
C GLY A 88 -0.25 -7.95 -10.49
N PHE A 89 -1.43 -8.57 -10.58
CA PHE A 89 -2.30 -8.44 -11.77
C PHE A 89 -2.82 -7.03 -11.98
N CYS A 90 -3.15 -6.31 -10.92
CA CYS A 90 -3.54 -4.89 -11.02
C CYS A 90 -2.38 -4.02 -11.52
N PHE A 91 -1.12 -4.30 -11.11
CA PHE A 91 0.06 -3.62 -11.64
C PHE A 91 0.26 -3.90 -13.14
N LEU A 92 0.07 -5.16 -13.57
CA LEU A 92 0.08 -5.51 -15.00
C LEU A 92 -0.99 -4.73 -15.76
N GLY A 93 -2.22 -4.72 -15.22
CA GLY A 93 -3.34 -3.96 -15.79
C GLY A 93 -3.03 -2.46 -15.89
N ALA A 94 -2.45 -1.87 -14.84
CA ALA A 94 -2.02 -0.47 -14.85
C ALA A 94 -0.95 -0.23 -15.93
N GLY A 95 0.02 -1.12 -16.09
CA GLY A 95 1.02 -1.02 -17.15
C GLY A 95 0.42 -1.03 -18.54
N LEU A 96 -0.55 -1.93 -18.80
CA LEU A 96 -1.27 -2.01 -20.06
C LEU A 96 -2.14 -0.77 -20.33
N LEU A 97 -2.90 -0.31 -19.33
CA LEU A 97 -3.73 0.90 -19.43
C LEU A 97 -2.87 2.15 -19.64
N GLY A 98 -1.73 2.22 -18.95
CA GLY A 98 -0.79 3.31 -19.14
C GLY A 98 -0.20 3.36 -20.54
N LEU A 99 -0.03 2.22 -21.21
CA LEU A 99 0.33 2.19 -22.63
C LEU A 99 -0.71 2.88 -23.51
N LEU A 100 -1.99 2.71 -23.19
CA LEU A 100 -3.08 3.27 -23.98
C LEU A 100 -3.31 4.77 -23.71
N GLU A 101 -3.18 5.19 -22.44
CA GLU A 101 -3.50 6.57 -22.03
C GLU A 101 -2.32 7.55 -22.23
N TRP A 102 -1.06 7.07 -22.18
CA TRP A 102 0.12 7.95 -22.00
C TRP A 102 1.23 7.74 -23.02
N MET A 103 0.95 7.05 -24.11
CA MET A 103 1.97 6.62 -25.08
C MET A 103 2.88 7.74 -25.61
N ASP A 104 2.43 8.98 -25.63
CA ASP A 104 3.15 10.08 -26.29
C ASP A 104 3.69 11.18 -25.36
N GLN A 105 3.29 11.23 -24.08
CA GLN A 105 3.48 12.46 -23.30
C GLN A 105 4.68 12.50 -22.35
N PHE A 106 5.22 11.36 -21.83
CA PHE A 106 6.31 11.39 -20.86
C PHE A 106 7.39 10.34 -21.06
N GLN A 107 8.63 10.79 -21.25
CA GLN A 107 9.80 9.90 -21.30
C GLN A 107 10.01 9.09 -20.01
N LEU A 108 9.70 9.67 -18.84
CA LEU A 108 9.81 8.98 -17.55
C LEU A 108 8.85 7.78 -17.47
N PHE A 109 7.65 7.92 -18.02
CA PHE A 109 6.69 6.83 -18.08
C PHE A 109 7.16 5.70 -19.01
N ARG A 110 7.83 6.03 -20.12
CA ARG A 110 8.42 5.04 -21.02
C ARG A 110 9.48 4.19 -20.32
N ILE A 111 10.32 4.78 -19.45
CA ILE A 111 11.34 4.07 -18.70
C ILE A 111 10.71 3.13 -17.64
N SER A 112 9.65 3.58 -16.99
CA SER A 112 8.98 2.78 -15.96
C SER A 112 7.99 1.76 -16.53
N ARG A 113 7.51 1.94 -17.77
CA ARG A 113 6.51 1.09 -18.42
C ARG A 113 6.85 -0.40 -18.40
N ASP A 114 8.06 -0.75 -18.83
CA ASP A 114 8.50 -2.13 -18.91
C ASP A 114 8.64 -2.76 -17.52
N ALA A 115 8.95 -1.94 -16.52
CA ALA A 115 8.97 -2.33 -15.13
C ALA A 115 7.55 -2.58 -14.57
N TYR A 116 6.55 -1.76 -14.93
CA TYR A 116 5.15 -2.00 -14.58
C TYR A 116 4.62 -3.31 -15.18
N LEU A 117 5.04 -3.65 -16.39
CA LEU A 117 4.57 -4.85 -17.08
C LEU A 117 5.26 -6.14 -16.62
N SER A 118 6.47 -6.07 -16.07
CA SER A 118 7.25 -7.27 -15.74
C SER A 118 7.82 -7.27 -14.33
N ALA A 119 8.62 -6.29 -13.98
CA ALA A 119 9.44 -6.33 -12.76
C ALA A 119 8.60 -6.12 -11.48
N TYR A 120 7.62 -5.22 -11.47
CA TYR A 120 6.83 -4.95 -10.28
C TYR A 120 5.87 -6.07 -9.93
N PRO A 121 5.08 -6.63 -10.88
CA PRO A 121 4.28 -7.82 -10.61
C PRO A 121 5.12 -8.99 -10.15
N ALA A 122 6.27 -9.24 -10.79
CA ALA A 122 7.19 -10.30 -10.40
C ALA A 122 7.74 -10.09 -8.98
N ALA A 123 8.11 -8.85 -8.63
CA ALA A 123 8.58 -8.52 -7.28
C ALA A 123 7.54 -8.85 -6.21
N LEU A 124 6.28 -8.45 -6.41
CA LEU A 124 5.21 -8.74 -5.45
C LEU A 124 4.90 -10.23 -5.34
N LEU A 125 4.92 -10.96 -6.45
CA LEU A 125 4.73 -12.41 -6.43
C LEU A 125 5.87 -13.12 -5.71
N LEU A 126 7.12 -12.67 -5.90
CA LEU A 126 8.29 -13.23 -5.20
C LEU A 126 8.26 -12.92 -3.71
N VAL A 127 7.91 -11.69 -3.33
CA VAL A 127 7.72 -11.30 -1.92
C VAL A 127 6.59 -12.12 -1.29
N GLY A 128 5.46 -12.26 -1.98
CA GLY A 128 4.34 -13.10 -1.54
C GLY A 128 4.74 -14.56 -1.37
N ARG A 129 5.50 -15.12 -2.33
CA ARG A 129 6.02 -16.49 -2.26
C ARG A 129 6.99 -16.67 -1.09
N ALA A 130 7.89 -15.71 -0.87
CA ALA A 130 8.84 -15.75 0.24
C ALA A 130 8.13 -15.76 1.59
N ALA A 131 7.11 -14.89 1.76
CA ALA A 131 6.29 -14.86 2.96
C ALA A 131 5.46 -16.15 3.15
N TYR A 132 4.93 -16.72 2.06
CA TYR A 132 4.14 -17.95 2.10
C TYR A 132 4.99 -19.19 2.41
N ARG A 133 6.17 -19.30 1.80
CA ARG A 133 7.06 -20.48 1.95
C ARG A 133 8.04 -20.37 3.12
N GLY A 134 8.25 -19.19 3.67
CA GLY A 134 9.24 -18.97 4.71
C GLY A 134 10.69 -19.01 4.21
N GLN A 135 10.91 -18.82 2.91
CA GLN A 135 12.24 -18.90 2.29
C GLN A 135 12.61 -17.56 1.66
N LEU A 136 13.80 -17.06 1.96
CA LEU A 136 14.33 -15.79 1.45
C LEU A 136 15.42 -16.05 0.42
N ASP A 137 15.19 -15.54 -0.79
CA ASP A 137 16.17 -15.53 -1.86
C ASP A 137 16.79 -14.12 -1.99
N ARG A 138 18.06 -14.06 -2.37
CA ARG A 138 18.75 -12.79 -2.64
C ARG A 138 18.04 -11.97 -3.73
N LEU A 139 17.49 -12.63 -4.75
CA LEU A 139 16.73 -11.99 -5.81
C LEU A 139 15.46 -11.32 -5.25
N THR A 140 14.70 -12.02 -4.41
CA THR A 140 13.49 -11.48 -3.74
C THR A 140 13.82 -10.25 -2.91
N SER A 141 14.92 -10.27 -2.16
CA SER A 141 15.37 -9.12 -1.37
C SER A 141 15.68 -7.90 -2.25
N LEU A 142 16.39 -8.09 -3.36
CA LEU A 142 16.70 -6.99 -4.29
C LEU A 142 15.42 -6.43 -4.97
N LEU A 143 14.54 -7.32 -5.42
CA LEU A 143 13.33 -6.91 -6.12
C LEU A 143 12.27 -6.30 -5.18
N SER A 144 12.35 -6.55 -3.86
CA SER A 144 11.41 -5.99 -2.88
C SER A 144 11.35 -4.45 -2.87
N VAL A 145 12.39 -3.79 -3.38
CA VAL A 145 12.48 -2.33 -3.47
C VAL A 145 11.64 -1.78 -4.64
N LEU A 146 11.40 -2.58 -5.67
CA LEU A 146 10.75 -2.12 -6.91
C LEU A 146 9.34 -1.54 -6.71
N PRO A 147 8.44 -2.14 -5.89
CA PRO A 147 7.12 -1.53 -5.65
C PRO A 147 7.20 -0.13 -5.04
N GLY A 148 8.17 0.12 -4.15
CA GLY A 148 8.45 1.46 -3.62
C GLY A 148 8.93 2.43 -4.70
N TYR A 149 9.80 1.97 -5.60
CA TYR A 149 10.25 2.75 -6.75
C TYR A 149 9.11 3.10 -7.71
N THR A 150 8.14 2.18 -7.89
CA THR A 150 6.90 2.46 -8.64
C THR A 150 6.15 3.65 -8.06
N GLY A 151 5.98 3.67 -6.74
CA GLY A 151 5.34 4.78 -6.03
C GLY A 151 6.08 6.11 -6.25
N LEU A 152 7.41 6.08 -6.26
CA LEU A 152 8.23 7.26 -6.57
C LEU A 152 8.00 7.78 -7.99
N CYS A 153 8.01 6.88 -8.99
CA CYS A 153 7.72 7.25 -10.38
C CYS A 153 6.32 7.85 -10.52
N TRP A 154 5.33 7.25 -9.85
CA TRP A 154 3.96 7.77 -9.85
C TRP A 154 3.86 9.14 -9.19
N LEU A 155 4.56 9.35 -8.08
CA LEU A 155 4.62 10.63 -7.40
C LEU A 155 5.16 11.74 -8.33
N PHE A 156 6.26 11.46 -9.03
CA PHE A 156 6.82 12.38 -10.03
C PHE A 156 5.85 12.65 -11.18
N ALA A 157 5.22 11.60 -11.74
CA ALA A 157 4.24 11.75 -12.80
C ALA A 157 3.05 12.61 -12.36
N THR A 158 2.52 12.37 -11.15
CA THR A 158 1.43 13.17 -10.59
C THR A 158 1.84 14.63 -10.39
N HIS A 159 3.06 14.87 -9.90
CA HIS A 159 3.57 16.24 -9.75
C HIS A 159 3.72 16.95 -11.08
N LEU A 160 4.25 16.28 -12.10
CA LEU A 160 4.40 16.87 -13.44
C LEU A 160 3.05 17.20 -14.09
N LEU A 161 2.04 16.34 -13.88
CA LEU A 161 0.69 16.53 -14.42
C LEU A 161 -0.06 17.69 -13.76
N HIS A 162 0.11 17.84 -12.46
CA HIS A 162 -0.64 18.80 -11.66
C HIS A 162 0.21 20.00 -11.19
N GLY A 163 1.47 20.08 -11.59
CA GLY A 163 2.39 21.11 -11.13
C GLY A 163 1.98 22.53 -11.50
N THR A 164 1.13 22.70 -12.50
CA THR A 164 0.55 23.98 -12.92
C THR A 164 -0.87 24.22 -12.40
N ASP A 165 -1.48 23.24 -11.73
CA ASP A 165 -2.83 23.37 -11.17
C ASP A 165 -2.74 24.13 -9.82
N PRO A 166 -3.30 25.33 -9.71
CA PRO A 166 -3.25 26.12 -8.47
C PRO A 166 -4.12 25.51 -7.35
N VAL A 167 -5.01 24.56 -7.67
CA VAL A 167 -5.96 24.00 -6.73
C VAL A 167 -5.45 22.68 -6.14
N ALA A 168 -4.48 22.77 -5.23
CA ALA A 168 -3.88 21.60 -4.56
C ALA A 168 -4.92 20.66 -3.90
N MET A 169 -6.08 21.15 -3.50
CA MET A 169 -7.18 20.33 -2.95
C MET A 169 -7.72 19.30 -3.93
N ARG A 170 -7.54 19.50 -5.23
CA ARG A 170 -8.04 18.62 -6.28
C ARG A 170 -7.33 17.26 -6.30
N TYR A 171 -6.03 17.28 -6.04
CA TYR A 171 -5.15 16.10 -6.11
C TYR A 171 -4.41 15.78 -4.80
N GLY A 172 -4.58 16.59 -3.76
CA GLY A 172 -3.86 16.46 -2.51
C GLY A 172 -4.05 15.12 -1.81
N PHE A 173 -5.25 14.54 -1.85
CA PHE A 173 -5.51 13.21 -1.29
C PHE A 173 -4.81 12.10 -2.07
N SER A 174 -4.83 12.16 -3.40
CA SER A 174 -4.10 11.22 -4.26
C SER A 174 -2.60 11.32 -4.04
N LEU A 175 -2.05 12.53 -3.95
CA LEU A 175 -0.63 12.75 -3.68
C LEU A 175 -0.22 12.19 -2.31
N ALA A 176 -0.98 12.52 -1.26
CA ALA A 176 -0.71 12.01 0.09
C ALA A 176 -0.82 10.49 0.17
N ALA A 177 -1.82 9.90 -0.49
CA ALA A 177 -1.97 8.44 -0.59
C ALA A 177 -0.75 7.80 -1.26
N THR A 178 -0.32 8.34 -2.40
CA THR A 178 0.85 7.84 -3.15
C THR A 178 2.13 7.87 -2.30
N ILE A 179 2.37 8.97 -1.55
CA ILE A 179 3.52 9.08 -0.64
C ILE A 179 3.47 7.99 0.43
N LEU A 180 2.31 7.77 1.06
CA LEU A 180 2.17 6.76 2.11
C LEU A 180 2.30 5.33 1.57
N MET A 181 1.75 5.05 0.38
CA MET A 181 1.88 3.77 -0.30
C MET A 181 3.33 3.46 -0.65
N MET A 182 4.04 4.45 -1.19
CA MET A 182 5.48 4.36 -1.47
C MET A 182 6.28 4.09 -0.19
N LEU A 183 6.05 4.86 0.89
CA LEU A 183 6.73 4.68 2.17
C LEU A 183 6.42 3.32 2.79
N CYS A 184 5.19 2.82 2.66
CA CYS A 184 4.83 1.48 3.14
C CYS A 184 5.71 0.41 2.46
N HIS A 185 5.86 0.44 1.14
CA HIS A 185 6.71 -0.50 0.41
C HIS A 185 8.20 -0.31 0.74
N TYR A 186 8.64 0.92 0.93
CA TYR A 186 10.00 1.20 1.39
C TYR A 186 10.27 0.57 2.77
N PHE A 187 9.37 0.74 3.74
CA PHE A 187 9.52 0.12 5.05
C PHE A 187 9.39 -1.40 4.99
N ALA A 188 8.51 -1.95 4.13
CA ALA A 188 8.42 -3.40 3.90
C ALA A 188 9.73 -3.96 3.34
N ALA A 189 10.33 -3.29 2.35
CA ALA A 189 11.65 -3.65 1.83
C ALA A 189 12.73 -3.59 2.91
N GLY A 190 12.67 -2.64 3.83
CA GLY A 190 13.62 -2.50 4.95
C GLY A 190 13.78 -3.77 5.79
N PHE A 191 12.73 -4.58 5.93
CA PHE A 191 12.80 -5.85 6.67
C PHE A 191 13.72 -6.89 6.02
N PHE A 192 13.88 -6.88 4.70
CA PHE A 192 14.82 -7.75 4.00
C PHE A 192 16.29 -7.38 4.27
N PHE A 193 16.53 -6.13 4.67
CA PHE A 193 17.86 -5.58 4.93
C PHE A 193 18.15 -5.35 6.42
N GLY A 194 17.39 -6.00 7.31
CA GLY A 194 17.55 -5.88 8.76
C GLY A 194 17.18 -4.52 9.37
N ARG A 195 16.48 -3.68 8.60
CA ARG A 195 15.99 -2.37 9.06
C ARG A 195 14.48 -2.41 9.28
N SER A 196 14.04 -3.08 10.34
CA SER A 196 12.63 -3.25 10.64
C SER A 196 12.03 -2.02 11.35
N HIS A 197 11.01 -1.43 10.74
CA HIS A 197 10.23 -0.34 11.32
C HIS A 197 8.72 -0.66 11.31
N PRO A 198 8.25 -1.65 12.10
CA PRO A 198 6.87 -2.16 12.03
C PRO A 198 5.82 -1.10 12.35
N GLN A 199 6.12 -0.18 13.24
CA GLN A 199 5.18 0.90 13.61
C GLN A 199 4.96 1.86 12.45
N LEU A 200 6.05 2.29 11.78
CA LEU A 200 5.98 3.18 10.61
C LEU A 200 5.32 2.48 9.43
N LEU A 201 5.65 1.20 9.21
CA LEU A 201 5.00 0.39 8.17
C LEU A 201 3.49 0.35 8.38
N THR A 202 3.03 0.02 9.60
CA THR A 202 1.60 -0.07 9.89
C THR A 202 0.90 1.26 9.80
N PHE A 203 1.53 2.32 10.29
CA PHE A 203 1.00 3.67 10.17
C PHE A 203 0.83 4.06 8.69
N CYS A 204 1.88 3.91 7.88
CA CYS A 204 1.83 4.21 6.45
C CYS A 204 0.83 3.32 5.71
N ALA A 205 0.76 2.02 6.04
CA ALA A 205 -0.21 1.12 5.44
C ALA A 205 -1.65 1.53 5.77
N SER A 206 -1.96 1.73 7.06
CA SER A 206 -3.32 2.06 7.50
C SER A 206 -3.80 3.41 6.97
N LEU A 207 -2.98 4.44 7.08
CA LEU A 207 -3.32 5.76 6.57
C LEU A 207 -3.32 5.78 5.05
N GLY A 208 -2.37 5.07 4.40
CA GLY A 208 -2.33 4.91 2.94
C GLY A 208 -3.56 4.21 2.37
N ILE A 209 -4.08 3.17 3.05
CA ILE A 209 -5.36 2.54 2.69
C ILE A 209 -6.50 3.55 2.79
N SER A 210 -6.61 4.28 3.92
CA SER A 210 -7.69 5.26 4.11
C SER A 210 -7.66 6.35 3.04
N LEU A 211 -6.51 7.00 2.82
CA LEU A 211 -6.39 8.09 1.85
C LEU A 211 -6.48 7.59 0.40
N GLY A 212 -6.01 6.37 0.14
CA GLY A 212 -6.17 5.73 -1.17
C GLY A 212 -7.64 5.50 -1.52
N ILE A 213 -8.45 5.03 -0.57
CA ILE A 213 -9.91 4.90 -0.78
C ILE A 213 -10.57 6.27 -0.97
N ILE A 214 -10.17 7.28 -0.17
CA ILE A 214 -10.69 8.65 -0.32
C ILE A 214 -10.38 9.22 -1.70
N SER A 215 -9.19 9.00 -2.22
CA SER A 215 -8.76 9.51 -3.53
C SER A 215 -9.52 8.90 -4.71
N LEU A 216 -10.14 7.72 -4.55
CA LEU A 216 -11.02 7.14 -5.57
C LEU A 216 -12.26 7.99 -5.85
N ALA A 217 -12.65 8.85 -4.91
CA ALA A 217 -13.76 9.79 -5.10
C ALA A 217 -13.43 10.92 -6.10
N ASP A 218 -12.15 11.16 -6.40
CA ASP A 218 -11.69 12.22 -7.30
C ASP A 218 -11.89 11.89 -8.80
N GLY A 219 -12.40 10.70 -9.11
CA GLY A 219 -12.63 10.25 -10.48
C GLY A 219 -11.32 9.97 -11.24
N PRO A 220 -10.45 9.10 -10.70
CA PRO A 220 -9.17 8.78 -11.33
C PRO A 220 -9.35 8.17 -12.72
N SER A 221 -8.35 8.31 -13.60
CA SER A 221 -8.29 7.57 -14.85
C SER A 221 -8.21 6.06 -14.59
N TRP A 222 -8.47 5.25 -15.61
CA TRP A 222 -8.40 3.78 -15.48
C TRP A 222 -7.01 3.30 -15.06
N PHE A 223 -5.96 3.95 -15.58
CA PHE A 223 -4.58 3.71 -15.14
C PHE A 223 -4.40 3.99 -13.65
N GLN A 224 -4.81 5.18 -13.20
CA GLN A 224 -4.69 5.58 -11.79
C GLN A 224 -5.51 4.68 -10.87
N LEU A 225 -6.71 4.28 -11.32
CA LEU A 225 -7.58 3.35 -10.59
C LEU A 225 -6.89 1.99 -10.41
N ALA A 226 -6.37 1.40 -11.50
CA ALA A 226 -5.68 0.11 -11.45
C ALA A 226 -4.42 0.18 -10.57
N LEU A 227 -3.66 1.25 -10.67
CA LEU A 227 -2.46 1.47 -9.87
C LEU A 227 -2.79 1.65 -8.38
N THR A 228 -3.80 2.46 -8.07
CA THR A 228 -4.28 2.61 -6.68
C THR A 228 -4.78 1.28 -6.11
N ALA A 229 -5.54 0.51 -6.88
CA ALA A 229 -6.01 -0.81 -6.49
C ALA A 229 -4.83 -1.77 -6.22
N ALA A 230 -3.81 -1.76 -7.08
CA ALA A 230 -2.61 -2.57 -6.90
C ALA A 230 -1.92 -2.27 -5.56
N PHE A 231 -1.71 -0.99 -5.26
CA PHE A 231 -1.12 -0.57 -3.99
C PHE A 231 -2.02 -0.94 -2.80
N LEU A 232 -3.32 -0.66 -2.87
CA LEU A 232 -4.27 -0.99 -1.79
C LEU A 232 -4.25 -2.49 -1.46
N LEU A 233 -4.27 -3.36 -2.47
CA LEU A 233 -4.22 -4.81 -2.28
C LEU A 233 -2.91 -5.27 -1.65
N SER A 234 -1.76 -4.72 -2.06
CA SER A 234 -0.47 -5.05 -1.45
C SER A 234 -0.38 -4.55 0.00
N LEU A 235 -0.88 -3.35 0.31
CA LEU A 235 -0.94 -2.82 1.67
C LEU A 235 -1.85 -3.68 2.57
N LEU A 236 -2.99 -4.13 2.05
CA LEU A 236 -3.87 -5.07 2.74
C LEU A 236 -3.16 -6.40 3.00
N GLY A 237 -2.38 -6.90 2.03
CA GLY A 237 -1.56 -8.09 2.19
C GLY A 237 -0.53 -7.94 3.31
N TYR A 238 0.25 -6.87 3.32
CA TYR A 238 1.20 -6.60 4.40
C TYR A 238 0.52 -6.43 5.76
N GLY A 239 -0.60 -5.70 5.81
CA GLY A 239 -1.40 -5.55 7.02
C GLY A 239 -1.92 -6.88 7.54
N TYR A 240 -2.44 -7.75 6.65
CA TYR A 240 -2.93 -9.07 7.01
C TYR A 240 -1.82 -9.97 7.57
N ALA A 241 -0.64 -10.02 6.93
CA ALA A 241 0.49 -10.81 7.39
C ALA A 241 0.99 -10.35 8.77
N LEU A 242 1.14 -9.02 8.96
CA LEU A 242 1.51 -8.45 10.27
C LEU A 242 0.47 -8.76 11.36
N LEU A 243 -0.82 -8.76 11.02
CA LEU A 243 -1.88 -9.11 11.94
C LEU A 243 -1.80 -10.57 12.38
N SER A 244 -1.63 -11.48 11.40
CA SER A 244 -1.52 -12.92 11.67
C SER A 244 -0.35 -13.21 12.63
N ASN A 245 0.82 -12.61 12.39
CA ASN A 245 2.02 -12.90 13.17
C ASN A 245 2.04 -12.24 14.56
N ASN A 246 1.32 -11.13 14.73
CA ASN A 246 1.22 -10.47 16.05
C ASN A 246 0.08 -11.00 16.93
N SER A 247 -0.78 -11.87 16.41
CA SER A 247 -1.88 -12.48 17.15
C SER A 247 -1.44 -13.69 18.00
N PHE A 248 -0.26 -14.28 17.71
CA PHE A 248 0.27 -15.43 18.44
C PHE A 248 1.27 -14.99 19.51
N PRO A 249 1.19 -15.53 20.74
CA PRO A 249 2.23 -15.35 21.75
C PRO A 249 3.57 -15.91 21.26
N ALA A 250 4.66 -15.33 21.73
CA ALA A 250 6.02 -15.59 21.24
C ALA A 250 6.52 -17.06 21.37
N GLY A 251 5.76 -17.94 22.02
CA GLY A 251 6.09 -19.35 22.20
C GLY A 251 5.29 -20.35 21.36
N GLU A 252 4.21 -19.90 20.67
CA GLU A 252 3.33 -20.79 19.89
C GLU A 252 3.49 -20.61 18.38
N ARG A 253 4.69 -20.26 17.91
CA ARG A 253 4.94 -20.12 16.46
C ARG A 253 4.92 -21.48 15.80
N MET A 254 4.29 -21.54 14.61
CA MET A 254 4.53 -22.70 13.72
C MET A 254 6.04 -22.84 13.51
N PRO A 255 6.57 -24.07 13.59
CA PRO A 255 8.00 -24.32 13.38
C PRO A 255 8.44 -23.72 12.04
N SER A 256 9.59 -23.05 12.04
CA SER A 256 10.22 -22.56 10.82
C SER A 256 10.43 -23.72 9.85
N GLY A 257 10.46 -23.48 8.54
CA GLY A 257 10.68 -24.54 7.56
C GLY A 257 11.93 -25.39 7.84
N ALA A 258 12.95 -24.84 8.50
CA ALA A 258 14.15 -25.55 8.93
C ALA A 258 13.85 -26.59 10.03
N GLU A 259 12.97 -26.30 10.99
CA GLU A 259 12.59 -27.27 12.04
C GLU A 259 11.71 -28.40 11.52
N ARG A 260 11.03 -28.22 10.38
CA ARG A 260 10.28 -29.30 9.70
C ARG A 260 11.17 -30.27 8.94
N GLU A 261 12.30 -29.82 8.39
CA GLU A 261 13.27 -30.71 7.73
C GLU A 261 14.02 -31.56 8.77
N GLU A 262 14.40 -31.00 9.92
CA GLU A 262 15.04 -31.78 10.99
C GLU A 262 14.11 -32.84 11.62
N SER A 263 12.80 -32.55 11.75
CA SER A 263 11.84 -33.51 12.30
C SER A 263 11.40 -34.60 11.30
N SER A 264 11.78 -34.50 10.03
CA SER A 264 11.46 -35.47 8.99
C SER A 264 12.58 -36.45 8.66
N ILE A 265 13.74 -36.34 9.34
CA ILE A 265 14.81 -37.35 9.23
C ILE A 265 14.40 -38.52 10.15
N PRO A 266 14.07 -39.68 9.62
CA PRO A 266 13.84 -40.89 10.45
C PRO A 266 15.16 -41.21 11.13
N ASP A 267 15.10 -41.42 12.45
CA ASP A 267 16.20 -42.03 13.19
C ASP A 267 16.51 -43.38 12.55
N GLU A 268 17.55 -43.47 11.73
CA GLU A 268 18.06 -44.72 11.24
C GLU A 268 18.77 -45.40 12.44
N GLU A 269 18.08 -46.42 13.03
CA GLU A 269 18.69 -47.45 13.87
C GLU A 269 19.38 -48.52 13.03
#